data_e6f560bc961e14765086287f6787d5e0
#
_entry.id   e6f560bc961e14765086287f6787d5e0
#
_cell.length_a   1.000
_cell.length_b   1.000
_cell.length_c   1.000
_cell.angle_alpha   90.00
_cell.angle_beta   90.00
_cell.angle_gamma   90.00
#
_symmetry.space_group_name_H-M   'P 1'
#
loop_
_entity.id
_entity.type
_entity.pdbx_description
1 polymer ?
#
loop_
_entity_poly.entity_id
_entity_poly.type
_entity_poly.pdbx_seq_one_letter_code
_entity_poly.pdbx_strand_id
1 'polypeptide(L)'
;MSFSPLKGIRVLDLTSVVVGPVCTWRLGQYGAEIIKIESPDGDLMRGLGGLSPTGQHSGTYLHLNRGKRNICLDLKKADTRDILDRLIASADVIVANMRPQALKKLALDSETIRGKFPDKVYCLITGYGTEGPYSGQPTYDSVVQGVTGMTGLFLRRDGSPSYVPMLICDHVAGEIAAGAILAAMMERNNTGVGSSIEVPMFETMAAFVLQEHMAQQSFEPPVGPAGDLRLLSPQNKPVETADGWIAFTINTNAQVRAFLSVTGRESLLEDERFNSVSARAKNVVEWFQVRGAPLKNKTSEQWLELLQGADIAAQPCHTLETLAQDKHLKSVGLIDHEQHPTEGKTAVIRASIKVDEQYLLPREFAQPKGWETAQLLKELGYSENEVNTMIGNGSALVASS
;
A
#
# COMPACT_ATOMS: atom_id res chain seq x y z
N MET A 1 7.86 -26.19 -7.89
CA MET A 1 6.51 -25.60 -8.11
C MET A 1 6.58 -24.14 -7.69
N SER A 2 6.02 -23.19 -8.45
CA SER A 2 6.00 -21.79 -8.03
C SER A 2 5.12 -21.62 -6.78
N PHE A 3 5.55 -20.82 -5.83
CA PHE A 3 4.78 -20.49 -4.63
C PHE A 3 3.46 -19.83 -5.03
N SER A 4 2.34 -20.44 -4.70
CA SER A 4 1.00 -20.01 -5.13
C SER A 4 -0.05 -20.50 -4.13
N PRO A 5 0.03 -20.06 -2.86
CA PRO A 5 -0.80 -20.60 -1.78
C PRO A 5 -2.29 -20.34 -1.98
N LEU A 6 -2.65 -19.32 -2.77
CA LEU A 6 -4.05 -19.01 -3.11
C LEU A 6 -4.48 -19.56 -4.49
N LYS A 7 -3.73 -20.50 -5.06
CA LYS A 7 -4.16 -21.14 -6.32
C LYS A 7 -5.51 -21.82 -6.15
N GLY A 8 -6.45 -21.48 -7.02
CA GLY A 8 -7.84 -21.96 -6.98
C GLY A 8 -8.79 -21.09 -6.15
N ILE A 9 -8.27 -20.10 -5.43
CA ILE A 9 -9.08 -19.10 -4.73
C ILE A 9 -9.44 -17.99 -5.71
N ARG A 10 -10.73 -17.63 -5.77
CA ARG A 10 -11.28 -16.54 -6.57
C ARG A 10 -11.69 -15.38 -5.67
N VAL A 11 -11.20 -14.20 -5.99
CA VAL A 11 -11.51 -12.94 -5.30
C VAL A 11 -12.33 -12.05 -6.22
N LEU A 12 -13.53 -11.65 -5.78
CA LEU A 12 -14.34 -10.65 -6.42
C LEU A 12 -13.95 -9.27 -5.89
N ASP A 13 -13.38 -8.46 -6.77
CA ASP A 13 -12.87 -7.12 -6.47
C ASP A 13 -13.90 -6.05 -6.86
N LEU A 14 -14.66 -5.58 -5.86
CA LEU A 14 -15.63 -4.47 -5.96
C LEU A 14 -15.00 -3.13 -5.54
N THR A 15 -13.68 -3.02 -5.63
CA THR A 15 -12.96 -1.87 -5.12
C THR A 15 -12.51 -0.93 -6.23
N SER A 16 -12.17 0.30 -5.85
CA SER A 16 -11.65 1.33 -6.75
C SER A 16 -10.59 2.18 -6.05
N VAL A 17 -9.91 3.00 -6.81
CA VAL A 17 -8.86 3.96 -6.43
C VAL A 17 -7.59 3.23 -6.01
N VAL A 18 -7.23 3.15 -4.72
CA VAL A 18 -5.95 2.58 -4.27
C VAL A 18 -6.11 1.54 -3.18
N VAL A 19 -6.76 1.84 -2.07
CA VAL A 19 -6.75 0.98 -0.87
C VAL A 19 -7.21 -0.45 -1.14
N GLY A 20 -8.34 -0.62 -1.83
CA GLY A 20 -8.85 -1.92 -2.20
C GLY A 20 -8.02 -2.60 -3.29
N PRO A 21 -7.67 -1.90 -4.39
CA PRO A 21 -6.76 -2.43 -5.41
C PRO A 21 -5.42 -2.93 -4.88
N VAL A 22 -4.81 -2.28 -3.89
CA VAL A 22 -3.59 -2.77 -3.19
C VAL A 22 -3.87 -4.12 -2.53
N CYS A 23 -4.97 -4.23 -1.78
CA CYS A 23 -5.36 -5.46 -1.10
C CYS A 23 -5.52 -6.61 -2.10
N THR A 24 -6.34 -6.44 -3.13
CA THR A 24 -6.63 -7.49 -4.10
C THR A 24 -5.43 -7.81 -5.00
N TRP A 25 -4.60 -6.82 -5.35
CA TRP A 25 -3.33 -7.05 -6.04
C TRP A 25 -2.38 -7.92 -5.21
N ARG A 26 -2.27 -7.69 -3.89
CA ARG A 26 -1.47 -8.52 -2.98
C ARG A 26 -1.95 -9.98 -2.98
N LEU A 27 -3.26 -10.22 -2.92
CA LEU A 27 -3.82 -11.56 -3.00
C LEU A 27 -3.51 -12.22 -4.37
N GLY A 28 -3.57 -11.44 -5.45
CA GLY A 28 -3.19 -11.90 -6.79
C GLY A 28 -1.72 -12.33 -6.88
N GLN A 29 -0.81 -11.64 -6.21
CA GLN A 29 0.61 -12.06 -6.13
C GLN A 29 0.79 -13.41 -5.43
N TYR A 30 -0.10 -13.76 -4.51
CA TYR A 30 -0.12 -15.08 -3.86
C TYR A 30 -0.86 -16.15 -4.68
N GLY A 31 -1.31 -15.82 -5.89
CA GLY A 31 -1.89 -16.76 -6.85
C GLY A 31 -3.40 -16.85 -6.88
N ALA A 32 -4.11 -15.96 -6.18
CA ALA A 32 -5.56 -15.85 -6.32
C ALA A 32 -5.94 -15.36 -7.74
N GLU A 33 -7.05 -15.84 -8.26
CA GLU A 33 -7.71 -15.25 -9.41
C GLU A 33 -8.51 -14.02 -8.95
N ILE A 34 -8.18 -12.85 -9.48
CA ILE A 34 -8.88 -11.60 -9.13
C ILE A 34 -9.80 -11.21 -10.29
N ILE A 35 -11.09 -11.09 -10.02
CA ILE A 35 -12.07 -10.55 -10.97
C ILE A 35 -12.50 -9.16 -10.47
N LYS A 36 -12.01 -8.13 -11.16
CA LYS A 36 -12.36 -6.74 -10.86
C LYS A 36 -13.62 -6.33 -11.63
N ILE A 37 -14.63 -5.87 -10.89
CA ILE A 37 -15.82 -5.28 -11.48
C ILE A 37 -15.65 -3.76 -11.56
N GLU A 38 -15.75 -3.22 -12.76
CA GLU A 38 -15.80 -1.77 -12.96
C GLU A 38 -17.18 -1.34 -13.45
N SER A 39 -17.60 -0.12 -13.09
CA SER A 39 -18.76 0.54 -13.67
C SER A 39 -18.46 1.02 -15.11
N PRO A 40 -19.49 1.42 -15.89
CA PRO A 40 -19.29 2.06 -17.20
C PRO A 40 -18.33 3.26 -17.18
N ASP A 41 -18.32 4.03 -16.08
CA ASP A 41 -17.38 5.16 -15.90
C ASP A 41 -15.95 4.71 -15.67
N GLY A 42 -15.73 3.43 -15.28
CA GLY A 42 -14.41 2.88 -14.93
C GLY A 42 -13.97 3.24 -13.52
N ASP A 43 -12.78 2.74 -13.17
CA ASP A 43 -12.09 3.12 -11.93
C ASP A 43 -11.51 4.53 -12.09
N LEU A 44 -11.76 5.40 -11.10
CA LEU A 44 -11.24 6.77 -11.08
C LEU A 44 -9.72 6.83 -11.27
N MET A 45 -8.98 5.82 -10.77
CA MET A 45 -7.53 5.75 -10.88
C MET A 45 -7.04 5.60 -12.32
N ARG A 46 -7.88 5.19 -13.27
CA ARG A 46 -7.51 5.17 -14.69
C ARG A 46 -7.15 6.57 -15.21
N GLY A 47 -7.78 7.63 -14.67
CA GLY A 47 -7.60 9.02 -15.08
C GLY A 47 -6.69 9.87 -14.19
N LEU A 48 -6.14 9.33 -13.10
CA LEU A 48 -5.34 10.11 -12.13
C LEU A 48 -3.84 9.77 -12.21
N GLY A 49 -2.99 10.76 -12.00
CA GLY A 49 -1.53 10.56 -11.90
C GLY A 49 -0.79 10.47 -13.24
N GLY A 50 -1.37 10.98 -14.32
CA GLY A 50 -0.80 10.94 -15.66
C GLY A 50 -1.34 9.80 -16.51
N LEU A 51 -1.72 10.12 -17.75
CA LEU A 51 -2.35 9.19 -18.68
C LEU A 51 -1.32 8.42 -19.52
N SER A 52 -1.64 7.18 -19.84
CA SER A 52 -0.95 6.36 -20.81
C SER A 52 -1.09 6.93 -22.24
N PRO A 53 -0.31 6.45 -23.23
CA PRO A 53 -0.42 6.88 -24.62
C PRO A 53 -1.83 6.78 -25.21
N THR A 54 -2.61 5.75 -24.82
CA THR A 54 -3.99 5.60 -25.27
C THR A 54 -5.02 6.38 -24.45
N GLY A 55 -4.62 6.90 -23.28
CA GLY A 55 -5.51 7.56 -22.33
C GLY A 55 -6.41 6.58 -21.54
N GLN A 56 -6.23 5.27 -21.68
CA GLN A 56 -7.07 4.27 -21.01
C GLN A 56 -6.60 3.92 -19.59
N HIS A 57 -5.32 4.21 -19.28
CA HIS A 57 -4.71 3.87 -18.02
C HIS A 57 -3.89 5.02 -17.45
N SER A 58 -3.72 5.04 -16.13
CA SER A 58 -2.63 5.75 -15.47
C SER A 58 -1.53 4.77 -15.06
N GLY A 59 -0.32 5.27 -14.80
CA GLY A 59 0.77 4.43 -14.28
C GLY A 59 0.40 3.72 -12.98
N THR A 60 -0.27 4.40 -12.06
CA THR A 60 -0.73 3.82 -10.80
C THR A 60 -1.76 2.71 -11.03
N TYR A 61 -2.70 2.91 -11.96
CA TYR A 61 -3.67 1.87 -12.31
C TYR A 61 -2.97 0.61 -12.84
N LEU A 62 -2.00 0.78 -13.75
CA LEU A 62 -1.23 -0.33 -14.31
C LEU A 62 -0.54 -1.17 -13.24
N HIS A 63 0.04 -0.54 -12.22
CA HIS A 63 0.74 -1.26 -11.16
C HIS A 63 -0.21 -1.96 -10.18
N LEU A 64 -1.30 -1.31 -9.75
CA LEU A 64 -2.21 -1.81 -8.71
C LEU A 64 -3.27 -2.78 -9.22
N ASN A 65 -3.50 -2.84 -10.54
CA ASN A 65 -4.49 -3.74 -11.13
C ASN A 65 -3.87 -4.81 -12.04
N ARG A 66 -2.56 -4.95 -11.99
CA ARG A 66 -1.82 -5.97 -12.70
C ARG A 66 -2.29 -7.38 -12.32
N GLY A 67 -2.51 -8.22 -13.32
CA GLY A 67 -2.93 -9.62 -13.14
C GLY A 67 -4.39 -9.81 -12.76
N LYS A 68 -5.20 -8.75 -12.76
CA LYS A 68 -6.64 -8.84 -12.52
C LYS A 68 -7.38 -8.99 -13.83
N ARG A 69 -8.36 -9.88 -13.85
CA ARG A 69 -9.36 -9.95 -14.92
C ARG A 69 -10.38 -8.83 -14.74
N ASN A 70 -10.84 -8.24 -15.83
CA ASN A 70 -11.72 -7.07 -15.78
C ASN A 70 -13.06 -7.32 -16.47
N ILE A 71 -14.15 -7.15 -15.70
CA ILE A 71 -15.53 -7.14 -16.20
C ILE A 71 -16.14 -5.77 -15.95
N CYS A 72 -16.78 -5.19 -16.97
CA CYS A 72 -17.47 -3.91 -16.86
C CYS A 72 -18.98 -4.10 -16.86
N LEU A 73 -19.64 -3.71 -15.77
CA LEU A 73 -21.08 -3.91 -15.54
C LEU A 73 -21.74 -2.62 -15.05
N ASP A 74 -22.92 -2.30 -15.59
CA ASP A 74 -23.78 -1.26 -15.04
C ASP A 74 -24.65 -1.83 -13.91
N LEU A 75 -24.14 -1.77 -12.68
CA LEU A 75 -24.82 -2.32 -11.50
C LEU A 75 -26.18 -1.65 -11.17
N LYS A 76 -26.55 -0.59 -11.88
CA LYS A 76 -27.87 0.06 -11.72
C LYS A 76 -28.96 -0.62 -12.53
N LYS A 77 -28.60 -1.47 -13.47
CA LYS A 77 -29.54 -2.21 -14.32
C LYS A 77 -29.99 -3.52 -13.66
N ALA A 78 -31.27 -3.81 -13.75
CA ALA A 78 -31.87 -4.96 -13.06
C ALA A 78 -31.32 -6.32 -13.54
N ASP A 79 -31.02 -6.43 -14.83
CA ASP A 79 -30.49 -7.65 -15.43
C ASP A 79 -29.03 -7.97 -15.03
N THR A 80 -28.30 -7.03 -14.47
CA THR A 80 -26.97 -7.31 -13.90
C THR A 80 -27.04 -8.06 -12.57
N ARG A 81 -28.20 -8.14 -11.93
CA ARG A 81 -28.32 -8.84 -10.64
C ARG A 81 -27.98 -10.32 -10.73
N ASP A 82 -28.48 -11.03 -11.75
CA ASP A 82 -28.15 -12.45 -11.96
C ASP A 82 -26.66 -12.65 -12.22
N ILE A 83 -26.03 -11.74 -12.97
CA ILE A 83 -24.57 -11.76 -13.20
C ILE A 83 -23.80 -11.65 -11.87
N LEU A 84 -24.19 -10.69 -11.04
CA LEU A 84 -23.58 -10.49 -9.72
C LEU A 84 -23.76 -11.71 -8.81
N ASP A 85 -24.96 -12.27 -8.76
CA ASP A 85 -25.23 -13.45 -7.94
C ASP A 85 -24.38 -14.66 -8.38
N ARG A 86 -24.18 -14.86 -9.69
CA ARG A 86 -23.28 -15.91 -10.21
C ARG A 86 -21.81 -15.61 -9.93
N LEU A 87 -21.36 -14.37 -10.06
CA LEU A 87 -20.00 -13.96 -9.70
C LEU A 87 -19.73 -14.20 -8.21
N ILE A 88 -20.63 -13.77 -7.33
CA ILE A 88 -20.53 -13.96 -5.88
C ILE A 88 -20.52 -15.46 -5.55
N ALA A 89 -21.40 -16.25 -6.13
CA ALA A 89 -21.45 -17.69 -5.92
C ALA A 89 -20.12 -18.37 -6.28
N SER A 90 -19.48 -17.90 -7.36
CA SER A 90 -18.21 -18.45 -7.85
C SER A 90 -16.98 -17.98 -7.06
N ALA A 91 -17.10 -16.93 -6.27
CA ALA A 91 -15.97 -16.35 -5.51
C ALA A 91 -15.82 -16.98 -4.13
N ASP A 92 -14.61 -16.98 -3.60
CA ASP A 92 -14.28 -17.35 -2.23
C ASP A 92 -14.22 -16.14 -1.32
N VAL A 93 -13.74 -15.03 -1.86
CA VAL A 93 -13.54 -13.76 -1.16
C VAL A 93 -14.21 -12.63 -1.94
N ILE A 94 -14.88 -11.75 -1.23
CA ILE A 94 -15.43 -10.50 -1.77
C ILE A 94 -14.74 -9.34 -1.05
N VAL A 95 -14.16 -8.41 -1.82
CA VAL A 95 -13.53 -7.20 -1.28
C VAL A 95 -14.26 -5.98 -1.82
N ALA A 96 -14.69 -5.10 -0.94
CA ALA A 96 -15.41 -3.87 -1.29
C ALA A 96 -14.85 -2.65 -0.52
N ASN A 97 -14.82 -1.49 -1.18
CA ASN A 97 -14.53 -0.20 -0.54
C ASN A 97 -15.56 0.89 -0.89
N MET A 98 -16.72 0.47 -1.39
CA MET A 98 -17.86 1.35 -1.59
C MET A 98 -18.49 1.72 -0.25
N ARG A 99 -19.15 2.89 -0.21
CA ARG A 99 -19.86 3.31 1.02
C ARG A 99 -20.92 2.27 1.43
N PRO A 100 -21.07 2.00 2.74
CA PRO A 100 -22.03 1.00 3.24
C PRO A 100 -23.46 1.16 2.71
N GLN A 101 -23.93 2.42 2.59
CA GLN A 101 -25.27 2.71 2.05
C GLN A 101 -25.39 2.32 0.57
N ALA A 102 -24.33 2.48 -0.22
CA ALA A 102 -24.33 2.08 -1.63
C ALA A 102 -24.33 0.54 -1.76
N LEU A 103 -23.51 -0.14 -0.95
CA LEU A 103 -23.49 -1.61 -0.91
C LEU A 103 -24.86 -2.16 -0.52
N LYS A 104 -25.52 -1.60 0.50
CA LYS A 104 -26.86 -2.02 0.94
C LYS A 104 -27.91 -1.83 -0.15
N LYS A 105 -27.89 -0.71 -0.87
CA LYS A 105 -28.80 -0.46 -2.02
C LYS A 105 -28.61 -1.49 -3.16
N LEU A 106 -27.39 -1.97 -3.36
CA LEU A 106 -27.06 -2.96 -4.37
C LEU A 106 -27.17 -4.40 -3.87
N ALA A 107 -27.56 -4.61 -2.60
CA ALA A 107 -27.55 -5.92 -1.92
C ALA A 107 -26.17 -6.61 -2.03
N LEU A 108 -25.12 -5.82 -1.87
CA LEU A 108 -23.70 -6.24 -1.88
C LEU A 108 -23.04 -6.07 -0.51
N ASP A 109 -23.81 -5.78 0.52
CA ASP A 109 -23.33 -5.73 1.90
C ASP A 109 -23.08 -7.14 2.48
N SER A 110 -22.26 -7.21 3.52
CA SER A 110 -21.86 -8.47 4.16
C SER A 110 -23.04 -9.30 4.66
N GLU A 111 -24.05 -8.67 5.26
CA GLU A 111 -25.22 -9.36 5.80
C GLU A 111 -25.98 -10.06 4.68
N THR A 112 -26.26 -9.35 3.59
CA THR A 112 -26.97 -9.88 2.42
C THR A 112 -26.19 -11.03 1.75
N ILE A 113 -24.87 -10.82 1.51
CA ILE A 113 -24.06 -11.82 0.81
C ILE A 113 -23.89 -13.07 1.67
N ARG A 114 -23.49 -12.91 2.94
CA ARG A 114 -23.25 -14.07 3.82
C ARG A 114 -24.54 -14.77 4.26
N GLY A 115 -25.66 -14.08 4.22
CA GLY A 115 -26.97 -14.72 4.43
C GLY A 115 -27.30 -15.77 3.35
N LYS A 116 -26.85 -15.53 2.10
CA LYS A 116 -26.99 -16.50 0.99
C LYS A 116 -25.81 -17.48 0.89
N PHE A 117 -24.61 -17.02 1.20
CA PHE A 117 -23.35 -17.72 1.01
C PHE A 117 -22.49 -17.62 2.30
N PRO A 118 -22.81 -18.41 3.34
CA PRO A 118 -22.16 -18.30 4.65
C PRO A 118 -20.68 -18.70 4.67
N ASP A 119 -20.21 -19.36 3.63
CA ASP A 119 -18.83 -19.78 3.43
C ASP A 119 -17.92 -18.67 2.87
N LYS A 120 -18.48 -17.55 2.41
CA LYS A 120 -17.68 -16.48 1.81
C LYS A 120 -16.95 -15.64 2.86
N VAL A 121 -15.69 -15.31 2.57
CA VAL A 121 -14.97 -14.26 3.29
C VAL A 121 -15.33 -12.93 2.65
N TYR A 122 -15.89 -12.03 3.44
CA TYR A 122 -16.24 -10.68 2.99
C TYR A 122 -15.36 -9.65 3.68
N CYS A 123 -14.68 -8.79 2.93
CA CYS A 123 -13.85 -7.72 3.46
C CYS A 123 -14.36 -6.36 2.98
N LEU A 124 -14.76 -5.52 3.93
CA LEU A 124 -15.13 -4.14 3.71
C LEU A 124 -13.99 -3.23 4.18
N ILE A 125 -13.47 -2.42 3.27
CA ILE A 125 -12.49 -1.38 3.59
C ILE A 125 -13.23 -0.04 3.60
N THR A 126 -13.27 0.63 4.75
CA THR A 126 -13.98 1.91 4.94
C THR A 126 -13.02 3.02 5.32
N GLY A 127 -13.46 4.26 5.16
CA GLY A 127 -12.71 5.41 5.67
C GLY A 127 -12.71 5.48 7.18
N TYR A 128 -13.90 5.27 7.76
CA TYR A 128 -14.17 5.22 9.21
C TYR A 128 -14.95 3.95 9.52
N GLY A 129 -14.79 3.42 10.71
CA GLY A 129 -15.56 2.27 11.17
C GLY A 129 -17.07 2.48 11.05
N THR A 130 -17.78 1.37 10.83
CA THR A 130 -19.25 1.41 10.71
C THR A 130 -19.94 1.75 12.02
N GLU A 131 -19.23 1.69 13.14
CA GLU A 131 -19.64 2.17 14.45
C GLU A 131 -19.01 3.54 14.73
N GLY A 132 -19.71 4.39 15.45
CA GLY A 132 -19.17 5.69 15.86
C GLY A 132 -19.63 6.88 15.00
N PRO A 133 -19.25 8.11 15.41
CA PRO A 133 -19.84 9.35 14.89
C PRO A 133 -19.42 9.71 13.47
N TYR A 134 -18.36 9.11 12.93
CA TYR A 134 -17.87 9.37 11.57
C TYR A 134 -18.35 8.34 10.56
N SER A 135 -19.13 7.35 10.98
CA SER A 135 -19.64 6.30 10.10
C SER A 135 -20.27 6.86 8.83
N GLY A 136 -19.85 6.33 7.68
CA GLY A 136 -20.40 6.73 6.37
C GLY A 136 -19.93 8.09 5.84
N GLN A 137 -19.12 8.85 6.57
CA GLN A 137 -18.54 10.09 6.05
C GLN A 137 -17.57 9.82 4.89
N PRO A 138 -17.51 10.71 3.90
CA PRO A 138 -16.55 10.60 2.81
C PRO A 138 -15.14 10.86 3.32
N THR A 139 -14.18 10.06 2.84
CA THR A 139 -12.76 10.28 3.12
C THR A 139 -11.89 9.76 2.00
N TYR A 140 -10.67 10.26 1.95
CA TYR A 140 -9.57 9.83 1.09
C TYR A 140 -8.28 9.89 1.91
N ASP A 141 -7.20 9.35 1.38
CA ASP A 141 -5.89 9.27 2.02
C ASP A 141 -5.48 10.55 2.77
N SER A 142 -5.51 11.70 2.11
CA SER A 142 -5.10 12.97 2.73
C SER A 142 -5.95 13.37 3.94
N VAL A 143 -7.25 13.04 3.92
CA VAL A 143 -8.14 13.28 5.08
C VAL A 143 -7.75 12.33 6.22
N VAL A 144 -7.44 11.07 5.90
CA VAL A 144 -6.97 10.09 6.90
C VAL A 144 -5.63 10.54 7.49
N GLN A 145 -4.67 11.00 6.68
CA GLN A 145 -3.42 11.59 7.19
C GLN A 145 -3.67 12.73 8.18
N GLY A 146 -4.66 13.59 7.89
CA GLY A 146 -5.03 14.70 8.76
C GLY A 146 -5.62 14.22 10.09
N VAL A 147 -6.63 13.38 10.04
CA VAL A 147 -7.39 12.97 11.22
C VAL A 147 -6.64 12.03 12.16
N THR A 148 -5.64 11.30 11.65
CA THR A 148 -4.78 10.40 12.45
C THR A 148 -3.62 11.08 13.16
N GLY A 149 -3.48 12.40 12.97
CA GLY A 149 -2.38 13.16 13.57
C GLY A 149 -1.06 13.07 12.81
N MET A 150 -1.00 12.37 11.69
CA MET A 150 0.23 12.26 10.88
C MET A 150 0.72 13.63 10.41
N THR A 151 -0.18 14.52 9.97
CA THR A 151 0.16 15.91 9.63
C THR A 151 0.65 16.70 10.84
N GLY A 152 0.17 16.37 12.04
CA GLY A 152 0.58 16.96 13.31
C GLY A 152 2.03 16.60 13.69
N LEU A 153 2.55 15.45 13.23
CA LEU A 153 3.96 15.11 13.42
C LEU A 153 4.87 16.11 12.69
N PHE A 154 4.51 16.50 11.45
CA PHE A 154 5.21 17.55 10.71
C PHE A 154 5.07 18.91 11.38
N LEU A 155 3.86 19.28 11.83
CA LEU A 155 3.67 20.52 12.58
C LEU A 155 4.60 20.59 13.78
N ARG A 156 4.71 19.50 14.55
CA ARG A 156 5.57 19.45 15.74
C ARG A 156 7.05 19.44 15.40
N ARG A 157 7.46 18.80 14.29
CA ARG A 157 8.86 18.72 13.87
C ARG A 157 9.32 19.97 13.12
N ASP A 158 8.53 20.46 12.19
CA ASP A 158 8.92 21.46 11.17
C ASP A 158 8.20 22.82 11.36
N GLY A 159 7.25 22.91 12.28
CA GLY A 159 6.48 24.15 12.56
C GLY A 159 5.26 24.37 11.65
N SER A 160 5.02 23.47 10.70
CA SER A 160 3.83 23.52 9.81
C SER A 160 3.31 22.12 9.49
N PRO A 161 1.99 21.90 9.38
CA PRO A 161 1.44 20.62 8.97
C PRO A 161 1.77 20.34 7.51
N SER A 162 2.07 19.09 7.19
CA SER A 162 2.31 18.63 5.82
C SER A 162 1.78 17.22 5.63
N TYR A 163 1.41 16.87 4.39
CA TYR A 163 1.15 15.49 4.01
C TYR A 163 2.45 14.76 3.68
N VAL A 164 2.51 13.48 3.97
CA VAL A 164 3.43 12.58 3.29
C VAL A 164 3.01 12.57 1.81
N PRO A 165 3.91 12.89 0.85
CA PRO A 165 3.53 13.01 -0.56
C PRO A 165 3.35 11.64 -1.24
N MET A 166 2.59 10.75 -0.59
CA MET A 166 2.23 9.41 -1.02
C MET A 166 0.83 9.08 -0.51
N LEU A 167 0.15 8.13 -1.14
CA LEU A 167 -1.11 7.56 -0.66
C LEU A 167 -0.82 6.50 0.40
N ILE A 168 -0.12 6.90 1.47
CA ILE A 168 0.42 5.98 2.49
C ILE A 168 -0.66 5.29 3.29
N CYS A 169 -1.76 5.98 3.59
CA CYS A 169 -2.87 5.42 4.36
C CYS A 169 -3.59 4.34 3.55
N ASP A 170 -3.79 4.57 2.25
CA ASP A 170 -4.37 3.60 1.34
C ASP A 170 -3.49 2.35 1.24
N HIS A 171 -2.18 2.52 1.06
CA HIS A 171 -1.25 1.38 0.94
C HIS A 171 -1.19 0.56 2.24
N VAL A 172 -1.04 1.20 3.39
CA VAL A 172 -0.96 0.49 4.69
C VAL A 172 -2.26 -0.24 5.00
N ALA A 173 -3.41 0.42 4.86
CA ALA A 173 -4.71 -0.22 5.13
C ALA A 173 -5.00 -1.36 4.14
N GLY A 174 -4.62 -1.21 2.85
CA GLY A 174 -4.75 -2.26 1.84
C GLY A 174 -3.91 -3.51 2.17
N GLU A 175 -2.66 -3.34 2.60
CA GLU A 175 -1.81 -4.46 3.04
C GLU A 175 -2.36 -5.15 4.31
N ILE A 176 -2.87 -4.37 5.27
CA ILE A 176 -3.51 -4.92 6.47
C ILE A 176 -4.76 -5.71 6.11
N ALA A 177 -5.58 -5.20 5.18
CA ALA A 177 -6.77 -5.91 4.70
C ALA A 177 -6.41 -7.23 4.02
N ALA A 178 -5.34 -7.28 3.21
CA ALA A 178 -4.87 -8.52 2.62
C ALA A 178 -4.45 -9.54 3.70
N GLY A 179 -3.73 -9.11 4.73
CA GLY A 179 -3.36 -9.95 5.87
C GLY A 179 -4.58 -10.50 6.63
N ALA A 180 -5.58 -9.66 6.88
CA ALA A 180 -6.82 -10.06 7.56
C ALA A 180 -7.61 -11.08 6.73
N ILE A 181 -7.68 -10.92 5.41
CA ILE A 181 -8.30 -11.88 4.50
C ILE A 181 -7.58 -13.23 4.55
N LEU A 182 -6.24 -13.24 4.53
CA LEU A 182 -5.46 -14.48 4.63
C LEU A 182 -5.75 -15.21 5.95
N ALA A 183 -5.82 -14.50 7.08
CA ALA A 183 -6.18 -15.08 8.37
C ALA A 183 -7.60 -15.66 8.38
N ALA A 184 -8.57 -14.94 7.81
CA ALA A 184 -9.95 -15.41 7.68
C ALA A 184 -10.08 -16.63 6.75
N MET A 185 -9.27 -16.70 5.68
CA MET A 185 -9.22 -17.88 4.81
C MET A 185 -8.64 -19.10 5.52
N MET A 186 -7.64 -18.92 6.38
CA MET A 186 -7.12 -20.00 7.22
C MET A 186 -8.19 -20.52 8.18
N GLU A 187 -8.93 -19.62 8.84
CA GLU A 187 -10.04 -20.00 9.74
C GLU A 187 -11.18 -20.69 8.98
N ARG A 188 -11.55 -20.18 7.80
CA ARG A 188 -12.53 -20.83 6.93
C ARG A 188 -12.11 -22.25 6.53
N ASN A 189 -10.83 -22.48 6.26
CA ASN A 189 -10.35 -23.84 5.95
C ASN A 189 -10.52 -24.82 7.10
N ASN A 190 -10.49 -24.33 8.35
CA ASN A 190 -10.68 -25.14 9.54
C ASN A 190 -12.17 -25.38 9.87
N THR A 191 -13.00 -24.36 9.64
CA THR A 191 -14.40 -24.34 10.13
C THR A 191 -15.44 -24.58 9.04
N GLY A 192 -15.09 -24.35 7.78
CA GLY A 192 -16.03 -24.31 6.65
C GLY A 192 -16.88 -23.04 6.59
N VAL A 193 -16.70 -22.10 7.54
CA VAL A 193 -17.52 -20.87 7.66
C VAL A 193 -16.67 -19.65 7.32
N GLY A 194 -17.19 -18.78 6.45
CA GLY A 194 -16.55 -17.51 6.11
C GLY A 194 -16.67 -16.47 7.21
N SER A 195 -16.00 -15.34 7.03
CA SER A 195 -15.96 -14.22 7.98
C SER A 195 -16.37 -12.90 7.34
N SER A 196 -16.88 -11.98 8.14
CA SER A 196 -17.02 -10.56 7.78
C SER A 196 -15.89 -9.78 8.43
N ILE A 197 -15.10 -9.12 7.61
CA ILE A 197 -13.95 -8.29 8.02
C ILE A 197 -14.28 -6.85 7.71
N GLU A 198 -14.01 -5.97 8.64
CA GLU A 198 -14.02 -4.53 8.44
C GLU A 198 -12.61 -3.99 8.71
N VAL A 199 -12.08 -3.20 7.76
CA VAL A 199 -10.79 -2.50 7.88
C VAL A 199 -11.04 -1.00 7.72
N PRO A 200 -11.28 -0.28 8.81
CA PRO A 200 -11.44 1.17 8.77
C PRO A 200 -10.07 1.85 8.68
N MET A 201 -9.87 2.68 7.66
CA MET A 201 -8.60 3.35 7.41
C MET A 201 -8.18 4.27 8.56
N PHE A 202 -9.14 5.00 9.14
CA PHE A 202 -8.85 5.92 10.24
C PHE A 202 -8.32 5.18 11.46
N GLU A 203 -9.05 4.18 11.95
CA GLU A 203 -8.67 3.42 13.15
C GLU A 203 -7.36 2.64 12.91
N THR A 204 -7.21 2.08 11.72
CA THR A 204 -5.99 1.38 11.29
C THR A 204 -4.78 2.29 11.33
N MET A 205 -4.88 3.48 10.74
CA MET A 205 -3.78 4.43 10.69
C MET A 205 -3.58 5.17 12.02
N ALA A 206 -4.62 5.40 12.80
CA ALA A 206 -4.48 5.93 14.16
C ALA A 206 -3.67 4.94 15.03
N ALA A 207 -3.99 3.66 14.97
CA ALA A 207 -3.21 2.62 15.64
C ALA A 207 -1.75 2.61 15.16
N PHE A 208 -1.51 2.69 13.85
CA PHE A 208 -0.17 2.75 13.27
C PHE A 208 0.65 3.93 13.80
N VAL A 209 0.09 5.13 13.86
CA VAL A 209 0.76 6.33 14.39
C VAL A 209 0.97 6.24 15.90
N LEU A 210 -0.03 5.75 16.64
CA LEU A 210 0.01 5.71 18.11
C LEU A 210 0.95 4.64 18.64
N GLN A 211 1.23 3.55 17.91
CA GLN A 211 2.21 2.53 18.32
C GLN A 211 3.59 3.14 18.61
N GLU A 212 3.98 4.20 17.90
CA GLU A 212 5.24 4.91 18.15
C GLU A 212 5.03 6.16 19.00
N HIS A 213 3.96 6.92 18.75
CA HIS A 213 3.81 8.27 19.29
C HIS A 213 2.90 8.39 20.51
N MET A 214 2.28 7.31 21.00
CA MET A 214 1.75 7.32 22.37
C MET A 214 2.87 7.55 23.38
N ALA A 215 4.04 6.94 23.17
CA ALA A 215 5.24 7.16 23.99
C ALA A 215 4.94 7.15 25.50
N GLN A 216 5.20 8.24 26.20
CA GLN A 216 4.99 8.35 27.65
C GLN A 216 3.51 8.44 28.08
N GLN A 217 2.59 8.65 27.14
CA GLN A 217 1.15 8.54 27.37
C GLN A 217 0.65 7.08 27.45
N SER A 218 1.51 6.09 27.14
CA SER A 218 1.19 4.66 27.28
C SER A 218 1.09 4.19 28.71
N PHE A 219 1.47 5.01 29.69
CA PHE A 219 1.43 4.66 31.12
C PHE A 219 0.24 5.32 31.80
N GLU A 220 -0.27 4.69 32.88
CA GLU A 220 -1.38 5.22 33.68
C GLU A 220 -0.92 5.36 35.16
N PRO A 221 -0.80 6.58 35.71
CA PRO A 221 -0.92 7.88 35.00
C PRO A 221 0.21 8.13 34.00
N PRO A 222 0.00 9.01 33.01
CA PRO A 222 1.04 9.36 32.05
C PRO A 222 2.31 9.88 32.71
N VAL A 223 3.48 9.42 32.25
CA VAL A 223 4.78 9.85 32.79
C VAL A 223 5.44 10.97 31.98
N GLY A 224 4.78 11.40 30.90
CA GLY A 224 5.24 12.52 30.07
C GLY A 224 4.40 12.69 28.79
N PRO A 225 4.84 13.53 27.86
CA PRO A 225 4.07 13.86 26.65
C PRO A 225 4.06 12.71 25.62
N ALA A 226 3.06 12.73 24.73
CA ALA A 226 3.08 11.92 23.51
C ALA A 226 4.21 12.36 22.56
N GLY A 227 4.61 11.44 21.69
CA GLY A 227 5.60 11.67 20.64
C GLY A 227 7.00 11.22 20.98
N ASP A 228 7.64 10.49 20.06
CA ASP A 228 9.06 10.14 20.17
C ASP A 228 9.92 11.35 19.80
N LEU A 229 10.63 11.90 20.78
CA LEU A 229 11.47 13.10 20.61
C LEU A 229 12.60 12.90 19.59
N ARG A 230 13.07 11.67 19.37
CA ARG A 230 14.10 11.36 18.37
C ARG A 230 13.54 11.55 16.97
N LEU A 231 12.34 11.03 16.71
CA LEU A 231 11.67 11.12 15.41
C LEU A 231 11.16 12.53 15.13
N LEU A 232 10.73 13.24 16.17
CA LEU A 232 10.17 14.59 16.08
C LEU A 232 11.25 15.70 16.20
N SER A 233 12.53 15.34 16.24
CA SER A 233 13.60 16.35 16.19
C SER A 233 13.69 16.93 14.78
N PRO A 234 13.70 18.28 14.62
CA PRO A 234 13.92 18.94 13.32
C PRO A 234 15.26 18.57 12.67
N GLN A 235 16.22 18.10 13.47
CA GLN A 235 17.54 17.66 13.01
C GLN A 235 17.58 16.18 12.61
N ASN A 236 16.50 15.41 12.81
CA ASN A 236 16.39 14.04 12.33
C ASN A 236 15.97 14.02 10.85
N LYS A 237 16.95 14.26 10.00
CA LYS A 237 16.79 14.36 8.54
C LYS A 237 18.05 13.88 7.84
N PRO A 238 18.00 13.60 6.53
CA PRO A 238 19.18 13.38 5.71
C PRO A 238 20.21 14.47 5.92
N VAL A 239 21.48 14.12 5.81
CA VAL A 239 22.59 15.05 6.06
C VAL A 239 23.24 15.46 4.75
N GLU A 240 23.49 16.76 4.62
CA GLU A 240 24.14 17.38 3.46
C GLU A 240 25.63 17.02 3.42
N THR A 241 26.11 16.67 2.25
CA THR A 241 27.53 16.45 1.91
C THR A 241 28.01 17.56 0.98
N ALA A 242 29.22 17.45 0.46
CA ALA A 242 29.74 18.45 -0.49
C ALA A 242 28.97 18.49 -1.82
N ASP A 243 28.31 17.40 -2.22
CA ASP A 243 27.70 17.23 -3.54
C ASP A 243 26.27 16.65 -3.53
N GLY A 244 25.68 16.48 -2.33
CA GLY A 244 24.33 15.92 -2.23
C GLY A 244 23.90 15.64 -0.80
N TRP A 245 23.18 14.55 -0.62
CA TRP A 245 22.59 14.14 0.66
C TRP A 245 22.76 12.64 0.88
N ILE A 246 23.08 12.27 2.12
CA ILE A 246 23.09 10.87 2.56
C ILE A 246 22.16 10.66 3.75
N ALA A 247 21.57 9.48 3.81
CA ALA A 247 20.90 8.97 4.99
C ALA A 247 21.84 8.02 5.72
N PHE A 248 22.05 8.22 7.01
CA PHE A 248 22.80 7.30 7.86
C PHE A 248 22.28 7.30 9.29
N THR A 249 22.54 6.23 10.01
CA THR A 249 22.12 6.10 11.40
C THR A 249 23.21 5.47 12.26
N ILE A 250 23.34 5.97 13.49
CA ILE A 250 24.28 5.49 14.51
C ILE A 250 23.51 5.38 15.83
N ASN A 251 23.18 4.16 16.23
CA ASN A 251 22.33 3.89 17.39
C ASN A 251 23.11 3.34 18.59
N THR A 252 24.09 2.48 18.34
CA THR A 252 24.86 1.81 19.38
C THR A 252 26.10 2.60 19.79
N ASN A 253 26.61 2.34 21.01
CA ASN A 253 27.87 2.96 21.44
C ASN A 253 29.06 2.55 20.55
N ALA A 254 29.05 1.36 19.98
CA ALA A 254 30.08 0.92 19.02
C ALA A 254 30.05 1.76 17.74
N GLN A 255 28.87 1.95 17.14
CA GLN A 255 28.69 2.78 15.97
C GLN A 255 29.05 4.24 16.22
N VAL A 256 28.74 4.78 17.42
CA VAL A 256 29.15 6.14 17.81
C VAL A 256 30.67 6.27 17.88
N ARG A 257 31.36 5.32 18.51
CA ARG A 257 32.83 5.31 18.54
C ARG A 257 33.43 5.26 17.13
N ALA A 258 32.93 4.35 16.30
CA ALA A 258 33.38 4.22 14.92
C ALA A 258 33.15 5.52 14.11
N PHE A 259 31.98 6.13 14.23
CA PHE A 259 31.66 7.41 13.60
C PHE A 259 32.58 8.55 14.05
N LEU A 260 32.80 8.69 15.36
CA LEU A 260 33.64 9.74 15.89
C LEU A 260 35.09 9.54 15.47
N SER A 261 35.57 8.31 15.38
CA SER A 261 36.91 7.99 14.86
C SER A 261 37.03 8.35 13.37
N VAL A 262 36.08 7.90 12.52
CA VAL A 262 36.08 8.23 11.08
C VAL A 262 36.02 9.75 10.82
N THR A 263 35.40 10.50 11.74
CA THR A 263 35.28 11.96 11.62
C THR A 263 36.36 12.74 12.38
N GLY A 264 37.32 12.06 13.06
CA GLY A 264 38.40 12.68 13.84
C GLY A 264 37.89 13.46 15.04
N ARG A 265 36.83 12.96 15.70
CA ARG A 265 36.14 13.67 16.79
C ARG A 265 36.00 12.82 18.05
N GLU A 266 36.95 11.94 18.31
CA GLU A 266 36.98 11.00 19.44
C GLU A 266 36.83 11.70 20.79
N SER A 267 37.28 12.96 20.92
CA SER A 267 37.16 13.77 22.15
C SER A 267 35.71 13.92 22.63
N LEU A 268 34.72 13.78 21.74
CA LEU A 268 33.29 13.81 22.07
C LEU A 268 32.82 12.57 22.85
N LEU A 269 33.63 11.53 22.96
CA LEU A 269 33.33 10.37 23.81
C LEU A 269 33.38 10.71 25.29
N GLU A 270 34.18 11.72 25.66
CA GLU A 270 34.30 12.23 27.04
C GLU A 270 33.21 13.25 27.41
N ASP A 271 32.40 13.69 26.41
CA ASP A 271 31.32 14.63 26.66
C ASP A 271 30.13 13.88 27.31
N GLU A 272 29.77 14.30 28.53
CA GLU A 272 28.68 13.71 29.32
C GLU A 272 27.34 13.71 28.58
N ARG A 273 27.12 14.59 27.60
CA ARG A 273 25.92 14.66 26.79
C ARG A 273 25.82 13.52 25.77
N PHE A 274 26.96 12.90 25.38
CA PHE A 274 27.03 11.96 24.25
C PHE A 274 27.65 10.60 24.58
N ASN A 275 28.22 10.42 25.78
CA ASN A 275 28.97 9.23 26.18
C ASN A 275 28.15 7.96 26.36
N SER A 276 26.82 8.05 26.39
CA SER A 276 25.91 6.90 26.52
C SER A 276 24.66 7.06 25.66
N VAL A 277 23.96 5.94 25.40
CA VAL A 277 22.68 5.95 24.68
C VAL A 277 21.66 6.86 25.38
N SER A 278 21.55 6.75 26.71
CA SER A 278 20.62 7.57 27.49
C SER A 278 20.97 9.05 27.44
N ALA A 279 22.26 9.39 27.51
CA ALA A 279 22.74 10.77 27.44
C ALA A 279 22.39 11.39 26.06
N ARG A 280 22.68 10.67 25.00
CA ARG A 280 22.33 11.11 23.62
C ARG A 280 20.82 11.24 23.39
N ALA A 281 20.02 10.37 23.98
CA ALA A 281 18.55 10.48 23.91
C ALA A 281 18.03 11.75 24.61
N LYS A 282 18.63 12.14 25.72
CA LYS A 282 18.31 13.39 26.45
C LYS A 282 18.76 14.64 25.69
N ASN A 283 19.88 14.57 24.96
CA ASN A 283 20.50 15.67 24.22
C ASN A 283 20.39 15.44 22.70
N VAL A 284 19.20 14.98 22.23
CA VAL A 284 19.02 14.49 20.87
C VAL A 284 19.21 15.57 19.80
N VAL A 285 18.83 16.81 20.07
CA VAL A 285 18.98 17.93 19.12
C VAL A 285 20.46 18.24 18.90
N GLU A 286 21.23 18.40 19.99
CA GLU A 286 22.67 18.65 19.95
C GLU A 286 23.41 17.46 19.32
N TRP A 287 22.98 16.24 19.64
CA TRP A 287 23.58 15.03 19.06
C TRP A 287 23.42 14.99 17.55
N PHE A 288 22.23 15.30 17.00
CA PHE A 288 22.02 15.34 15.57
C PHE A 288 22.78 16.46 14.87
N GLN A 289 22.96 17.62 15.52
CA GLN A 289 23.80 18.70 14.99
C GLN A 289 25.29 18.27 14.95
N VAL A 290 25.77 17.68 16.03
CA VAL A 290 27.14 17.15 16.12
C VAL A 290 27.36 16.09 15.02
N ARG A 291 26.43 15.20 14.83
CA ARG A 291 26.49 14.13 13.82
C ARG A 291 26.56 14.67 12.39
N GLY A 292 25.81 15.72 12.08
CA GLY A 292 25.74 16.29 10.74
C GLY A 292 26.92 17.19 10.36
N ALA A 293 27.52 17.86 11.32
CA ALA A 293 28.50 18.92 11.10
C ALA A 293 29.70 18.54 10.19
N PRO A 294 30.33 17.35 10.31
CA PRO A 294 31.53 17.03 9.53
C PRO A 294 31.24 16.65 8.07
N LEU A 295 30.00 16.36 7.68
CA LEU A 295 29.73 15.69 6.42
C LEU A 295 29.86 16.61 5.18
N LYS A 296 29.83 17.91 5.35
CA LYS A 296 29.96 18.87 4.25
C LYS A 296 31.37 18.96 3.63
N ASN A 297 32.38 18.33 4.25
CA ASN A 297 33.77 18.43 3.81
C ASN A 297 34.22 17.35 2.80
N LYS A 298 33.35 16.38 2.48
CA LYS A 298 33.61 15.32 1.49
C LYS A 298 32.39 15.08 0.64
N THR A 299 32.57 14.40 -0.51
CA THR A 299 31.47 13.95 -1.36
C THR A 299 30.65 12.85 -0.71
N SER A 300 29.43 12.64 -1.21
CA SER A 300 28.57 11.54 -0.79
C SER A 300 29.27 10.20 -0.94
N GLU A 301 29.93 9.95 -2.07
CA GLU A 301 30.66 8.69 -2.32
C GLU A 301 31.78 8.46 -1.29
N GLN A 302 32.59 9.47 -1.03
CA GLN A 302 33.66 9.38 -0.02
C GLN A 302 33.14 9.09 1.39
N TRP A 303 32.03 9.72 1.77
CA TRP A 303 31.40 9.45 3.07
C TRP A 303 30.79 8.06 3.14
N LEU A 304 30.13 7.60 2.07
CA LEU A 304 29.56 6.27 2.04
C LEU A 304 30.63 5.18 2.18
N GLU A 305 31.77 5.33 1.48
CA GLU A 305 32.91 4.42 1.61
C GLU A 305 33.43 4.35 3.06
N LEU A 306 33.66 5.52 3.71
CA LEU A 306 34.15 5.60 5.07
C LEU A 306 33.15 5.04 6.09
N LEU A 307 31.87 5.40 5.98
CA LEU A 307 30.85 4.99 6.93
C LEU A 307 30.52 3.49 6.80
N GLN A 308 30.39 2.99 5.59
CA GLN A 308 30.13 1.56 5.33
C GLN A 308 31.36 0.71 5.73
N GLY A 309 32.58 1.19 5.49
CA GLY A 309 33.80 0.55 5.95
C GLY A 309 33.92 0.47 7.48
N ALA A 310 33.25 1.36 8.19
CA ALA A 310 33.13 1.37 9.65
C ALA A 310 31.87 0.65 10.20
N ASP A 311 31.20 -0.15 9.39
CA ASP A 311 29.94 -0.87 9.73
C ASP A 311 28.82 0.08 10.19
N ILE A 312 28.73 1.24 9.56
CA ILE A 312 27.67 2.22 9.81
C ILE A 312 26.67 2.17 8.66
N ALA A 313 25.39 1.97 8.96
CA ALA A 313 24.32 1.98 7.96
C ALA A 313 24.24 3.38 7.32
N ALA A 314 24.62 3.47 6.04
CA ALA A 314 24.61 4.69 5.26
C ALA A 314 24.28 4.39 3.80
N GLN A 315 23.43 5.23 3.18
CA GLN A 315 23.05 5.14 1.78
C GLN A 315 22.81 6.54 1.17
N PRO A 316 22.90 6.71 -0.16
CA PRO A 316 22.56 7.97 -0.80
C PRO A 316 21.06 8.26 -0.69
N CYS A 317 20.68 9.53 -0.68
CA CYS A 317 19.29 9.93 -0.85
C CYS A 317 18.96 10.03 -2.33
N HIS A 318 18.18 9.09 -2.82
CA HIS A 318 17.73 9.09 -4.22
C HIS A 318 16.62 10.11 -4.47
N THR A 319 16.60 10.67 -5.68
CA THR A 319 15.38 11.24 -6.29
C THR A 319 14.57 10.14 -6.96
N LEU A 320 13.37 10.45 -7.45
CA LEU A 320 12.57 9.46 -8.20
C LEU A 320 13.31 8.98 -9.47
N GLU A 321 14.05 9.89 -10.13
CA GLU A 321 14.83 9.60 -11.34
C GLU A 321 16.04 8.72 -11.04
N THR A 322 16.76 9.00 -9.96
CA THR A 322 17.97 8.25 -9.59
C THR A 322 17.64 6.91 -8.92
N LEU A 323 16.48 6.78 -8.25
CA LEU A 323 16.05 5.52 -7.64
C LEU A 323 15.91 4.41 -8.69
N ALA A 324 15.32 4.70 -9.84
CA ALA A 324 15.20 3.73 -10.94
C ALA A 324 16.57 3.31 -11.52
N GLN A 325 17.64 4.08 -11.25
CA GLN A 325 19.00 3.80 -11.69
C GLN A 325 19.87 3.12 -10.62
N ASP A 326 19.35 2.91 -9.42
CA ASP A 326 20.09 2.31 -8.31
C ASP A 326 20.69 0.95 -8.70
N LYS A 327 21.96 0.74 -8.33
CA LYS A 327 22.74 -0.44 -8.71
C LYS A 327 22.12 -1.74 -8.16
N HIS A 328 21.64 -1.70 -6.90
CA HIS A 328 21.03 -2.86 -6.27
C HIS A 328 19.67 -3.18 -6.91
N LEU A 329 18.81 -2.19 -7.11
CA LEU A 329 17.50 -2.38 -7.75
C LEU A 329 17.64 -2.92 -9.17
N LYS A 330 18.64 -2.48 -9.94
CA LYS A 330 18.98 -3.05 -11.24
C LYS A 330 19.47 -4.49 -11.14
N SER A 331 20.37 -4.79 -10.20
CA SER A 331 20.93 -6.13 -10.06
C SER A 331 19.90 -7.17 -9.66
N VAL A 332 18.90 -6.78 -8.87
CA VAL A 332 17.80 -7.67 -8.47
C VAL A 332 16.61 -7.64 -9.44
N GLY A 333 16.66 -6.81 -10.49
CA GLY A 333 15.61 -6.73 -11.50
C GLY A 333 14.26 -6.29 -10.93
N LEU A 334 14.22 -5.28 -10.03
CA LEU A 334 12.96 -4.80 -9.45
C LEU A 334 12.05 -4.18 -10.50
N ILE A 335 12.63 -3.43 -11.45
CA ILE A 335 11.92 -2.84 -12.57
C ILE A 335 12.22 -3.65 -13.81
N ASP A 336 11.18 -4.16 -14.45
CA ASP A 336 11.24 -4.94 -15.70
C ASP A 336 10.38 -4.27 -16.76
N HIS A 337 10.32 -4.83 -17.95
CA HIS A 337 9.55 -4.31 -19.07
C HIS A 337 8.72 -5.42 -19.70
N GLU A 338 7.52 -5.09 -20.12
CA GLU A 338 6.65 -5.99 -20.83
C GLU A 338 5.96 -5.31 -22.00
N GLN A 339 5.38 -6.12 -22.89
CA GLN A 339 4.55 -5.63 -24.00
C GLN A 339 3.09 -5.65 -23.55
N HIS A 340 2.55 -4.46 -23.24
CA HIS A 340 1.13 -4.31 -22.93
C HIS A 340 0.31 -4.32 -24.23
N PRO A 341 -0.90 -4.97 -24.27
CA PRO A 341 -1.65 -5.14 -25.51
C PRO A 341 -2.10 -3.81 -26.14
N THR A 342 -2.37 -2.79 -25.35
CA THR A 342 -2.84 -1.48 -25.85
C THR A 342 -1.82 -0.36 -25.69
N GLU A 343 -0.93 -0.43 -24.68
CA GLU A 343 -0.01 0.67 -24.34
C GLU A 343 1.41 0.51 -24.92
N GLY A 344 1.67 -0.63 -25.59
CA GLY A 344 3.00 -0.92 -26.09
C GLY A 344 3.96 -1.36 -24.97
N LYS A 345 5.22 -0.94 -25.03
CA LYS A 345 6.21 -1.31 -24.01
C LYS A 345 5.98 -0.52 -22.73
N THR A 346 5.72 -1.23 -21.62
CA THR A 346 5.52 -0.65 -20.28
C THR A 346 6.58 -1.12 -19.30
N ALA A 347 6.95 -0.25 -18.35
CA ALA A 347 7.77 -0.63 -17.20
C ALA A 347 6.87 -1.23 -16.12
N VAL A 348 7.35 -2.31 -15.50
CA VAL A 348 6.62 -3.02 -14.44
C VAL A 348 7.48 -3.18 -13.21
N ILE A 349 6.86 -3.00 -12.05
CA ILE A 349 7.49 -3.28 -10.75
C ILE A 349 7.08 -4.70 -10.37
N ARG A 350 8.05 -5.63 -10.33
CA ARG A 350 7.80 -6.99 -9.87
C ARG A 350 7.52 -7.03 -8.37
N ALA A 351 6.96 -8.13 -7.89
CA ALA A 351 6.84 -8.37 -6.46
C ALA A 351 8.23 -8.34 -5.78
N SER A 352 8.30 -7.68 -4.63
CA SER A 352 9.53 -7.63 -3.82
C SER A 352 9.76 -8.90 -3.00
N ILE A 353 8.71 -9.71 -2.81
CA ILE A 353 8.73 -10.91 -1.98
C ILE A 353 9.39 -12.06 -2.76
N LYS A 354 10.32 -12.74 -2.10
CA LYS A 354 11.02 -13.92 -2.57
C LYS A 354 10.70 -15.10 -1.65
N VAL A 355 10.24 -16.20 -2.24
CA VAL A 355 9.97 -17.45 -1.51
C VAL A 355 10.71 -18.58 -2.21
N ASP A 356 11.42 -19.41 -1.47
CA ASP A 356 12.24 -20.51 -2.00
C ASP A 356 13.12 -20.07 -3.18
N GLU A 357 13.86 -18.97 -2.99
CA GLU A 357 14.75 -18.36 -3.98
C GLU A 357 14.05 -17.80 -5.24
N GLN A 358 12.72 -17.81 -5.31
CA GLN A 358 11.94 -17.30 -6.44
C GLN A 358 11.09 -16.09 -6.04
N TYR A 359 11.11 -15.06 -6.88
CA TYR A 359 10.21 -13.93 -6.71
C TYR A 359 8.79 -14.30 -7.11
N LEU A 360 7.81 -13.74 -6.36
CA LEU A 360 6.42 -13.82 -6.76
C LEU A 360 6.26 -13.06 -8.10
N LEU A 361 5.77 -13.74 -9.11
CA LEU A 361 5.57 -13.13 -10.43
C LEU A 361 4.10 -12.70 -10.57
N PRO A 362 3.84 -11.43 -10.91
CA PRO A 362 2.52 -11.06 -11.40
C PRO A 362 2.29 -11.76 -12.74
N ARG A 363 1.10 -12.32 -12.92
CA ARG A 363 0.85 -13.21 -14.06
C ARG A 363 0.57 -12.50 -15.37
N GLU A 364 0.05 -11.27 -15.35
CA GLU A 364 -0.39 -10.54 -16.53
C GLU A 364 -0.35 -9.03 -16.29
N PHE A 365 -0.55 -8.25 -17.34
CA PHE A 365 -0.68 -6.80 -17.28
C PHE A 365 -2.05 -6.39 -16.71
N ALA A 366 -2.24 -5.10 -16.40
CA ALA A 366 -3.54 -4.55 -16.04
C ALA A 366 -4.41 -4.40 -17.28
N GLN A 367 -5.64 -4.92 -17.22
CA GLN A 367 -6.51 -5.01 -18.40
C GLN A 367 -7.19 -3.68 -18.73
N PRO A 368 -7.45 -3.41 -20.01
CA PRO A 368 -8.41 -2.39 -20.40
C PRO A 368 -9.78 -2.65 -19.77
N LYS A 369 -10.57 -1.58 -19.57
CA LYS A 369 -11.90 -1.68 -18.98
C LYS A 369 -12.79 -2.59 -19.83
N GLY A 370 -13.37 -3.62 -19.21
CA GLY A 370 -14.27 -4.58 -19.88
C GLY A 370 -13.57 -5.59 -20.79
N TRP A 371 -12.24 -5.74 -20.68
CA TRP A 371 -11.45 -6.61 -21.56
C TRP A 371 -11.95 -8.06 -21.59
N GLU A 372 -12.25 -8.64 -20.44
CA GLU A 372 -12.74 -10.01 -20.36
C GLU A 372 -14.25 -10.12 -20.14
N THR A 373 -15.01 -9.03 -20.29
CA THR A 373 -16.46 -9.04 -20.02
C THR A 373 -17.19 -10.20 -20.73
N ALA A 374 -17.04 -10.32 -22.04
CA ALA A 374 -17.73 -11.36 -22.80
C ALA A 374 -17.26 -12.77 -22.42
N GLN A 375 -15.96 -12.94 -22.16
CA GLN A 375 -15.40 -14.22 -21.74
C GLN A 375 -15.92 -14.63 -20.37
N LEU A 376 -15.88 -13.73 -19.38
CA LEU A 376 -16.37 -14.00 -18.02
C LEU A 376 -17.87 -14.33 -18.00
N LEU A 377 -18.68 -13.64 -18.79
CA LEU A 377 -20.10 -13.97 -18.91
C LEU A 377 -20.31 -15.39 -19.48
N LYS A 378 -19.55 -15.80 -20.50
CA LYS A 378 -19.59 -17.18 -21.02
C LYS A 378 -19.16 -18.21 -19.97
N GLU A 379 -18.12 -17.92 -19.20
CA GLU A 379 -17.66 -18.78 -18.08
C GLU A 379 -18.73 -18.92 -16.98
N LEU A 380 -19.56 -17.91 -16.76
CA LEU A 380 -20.71 -17.94 -15.87
C LEU A 380 -21.93 -18.70 -16.43
N GLY A 381 -21.84 -19.24 -17.64
CA GLY A 381 -22.85 -20.08 -18.27
C GLY A 381 -23.87 -19.33 -19.13
N TYR A 382 -23.62 -18.06 -19.50
CA TYR A 382 -24.46 -17.33 -20.43
C TYR A 382 -24.15 -17.74 -21.87
N SER A 383 -25.21 -17.95 -22.68
CA SER A 383 -25.11 -18.19 -24.12
C SER A 383 -24.58 -16.93 -24.83
N GLU A 384 -24.09 -17.11 -26.04
CA GLU A 384 -23.61 -16.00 -26.87
C GLU A 384 -24.73 -14.96 -27.17
N ASN A 385 -25.98 -15.43 -27.37
CA ASN A 385 -27.12 -14.53 -27.57
C ASN A 385 -27.42 -13.69 -26.32
N GLU A 386 -27.37 -14.28 -25.13
CA GLU A 386 -27.54 -13.54 -23.86
C GLU A 386 -26.44 -12.52 -23.67
N VAL A 387 -25.16 -12.89 -23.90
CA VAL A 387 -24.01 -11.98 -23.81
C VAL A 387 -24.20 -10.81 -24.78
N ASN A 388 -24.56 -11.06 -26.04
CA ASN A 388 -24.82 -10.02 -27.05
C ASN A 388 -25.98 -9.10 -26.63
N THR A 389 -27.02 -9.65 -26.02
CA THR A 389 -28.13 -8.88 -25.49
C THR A 389 -27.72 -7.95 -24.38
N MET A 390 -26.91 -8.44 -23.40
CA MET A 390 -26.40 -7.65 -22.28
C MET A 390 -25.45 -6.53 -22.75
N ILE A 391 -24.65 -6.79 -23.79
CA ILE A 391 -23.79 -5.77 -24.40
C ILE A 391 -24.64 -4.75 -25.14
N GLY A 392 -25.61 -5.21 -25.95
CA GLY A 392 -26.49 -4.36 -26.77
C GLY A 392 -27.37 -3.42 -25.95
N ASN A 393 -27.83 -3.85 -24.77
CA ASN A 393 -28.64 -3.03 -23.88
C ASN A 393 -27.78 -2.22 -22.87
N GLY A 394 -26.44 -2.39 -22.88
CA GLY A 394 -25.48 -1.67 -22.06
C GLY A 394 -25.45 -2.12 -20.60
N SER A 395 -25.91 -3.30 -20.24
CA SER A 395 -25.78 -3.90 -18.91
C SER A 395 -24.36 -4.39 -18.67
N ALA A 396 -23.71 -4.85 -19.74
CA ALA A 396 -22.30 -5.21 -19.76
C ALA A 396 -21.59 -4.44 -20.89
N LEU A 397 -20.36 -4.00 -20.64
CA LEU A 397 -19.56 -3.30 -21.66
C LEU A 397 -18.28 -4.10 -21.93
N VAL A 398 -17.88 -4.10 -23.20
CA VAL A 398 -16.62 -4.68 -23.65
C VAL A 398 -15.63 -3.57 -23.98
N ALA A 399 -14.34 -3.86 -23.86
CA ALA A 399 -13.30 -2.93 -24.26
C ALA A 399 -13.47 -2.56 -25.75
N SER A 400 -13.28 -1.28 -26.05
CA SER A 400 -13.14 -0.83 -27.43
C SER A 400 -11.87 -1.44 -28.03
N SER A 401 -11.99 -2.07 -29.19
CA SER A 401 -10.87 -2.60 -29.97
C SER A 401 -9.90 -1.50 -30.40
#